data_0e76e7147b3e1140839e9e2f9c50fc71
#
_entry.id   0e76e7147b3e1140839e9e2f9c50fc71
#
_cell.length_a   1.000
_cell.length_b   1.000
_cell.length_c   1.000
_cell.angle_alpha   90.00
_cell.angle_beta   90.00
_cell.angle_gamma   90.00
#
_symmetry.space_group_name_H-M   'P 1'
#
loop_
_entity.id
_entity.type
_entity.pdbx_description
1 polymer ?
#
loop_
_entity_poly.entity_id
_entity_poly.type
_entity_poly.pdbx_seq_one_letter_code
_entity_poly.pdbx_strand_id
1 'polypeptide(L)'
;MELLADNVRSCRARLLTLWLAEYERRLKRPPSAECQKTVHFVLERNILNGNALSMKKVDASAQDTQEPILFSEWSAVGGTLIKRRDFHQDELLRDQSARTSLEQAEGELSLQYVPKSPTREFPPMDYRKLPEAES
;
A
#
# COMPACT_ATOMS: atom_id res chain seq x y z
N MET A 1 8.94 3.29 -0.70
CA MET A 1 9.10 4.30 0.37
C MET A 1 10.26 5.21 0.03
N GLU A 2 10.09 6.49 0.21
CA GLU A 2 11.08 7.50 -0.18
C GLU A 2 11.18 8.58 0.89
N LEU A 3 12.41 8.97 1.21
CA LEU A 3 12.68 9.95 2.27
C LEU A 3 12.32 11.39 1.85
N LEU A 4 12.55 11.75 0.58
CA LEU A 4 12.33 13.09 0.08
C LEU A 4 10.93 13.26 -0.53
N ALA A 5 10.22 14.29 -0.09
CA ALA A 5 8.84 14.56 -0.51
C ALA A 5 8.70 14.82 -2.02
N ASP A 6 9.65 15.50 -2.64
CA ASP A 6 9.64 15.75 -4.09
C ASP A 6 9.78 14.46 -4.90
N ASN A 7 10.57 13.49 -4.43
CA ASN A 7 10.71 12.19 -5.06
C ASN A 7 9.41 11.39 -4.96
N VAL A 8 8.70 11.50 -3.85
CA VAL A 8 7.38 10.88 -3.66
C VAL A 8 6.40 11.45 -4.68
N ARG A 9 6.31 12.78 -4.79
CA ARG A 9 5.41 13.43 -5.76
C ARG A 9 5.76 13.05 -7.20
N SER A 10 7.04 13.05 -7.54
CA SER A 10 7.52 12.67 -8.87
C SER A 10 7.19 11.21 -9.19
N CYS A 11 7.39 10.30 -8.25
CA CYS A 11 7.06 8.89 -8.40
C CYS A 11 5.57 8.68 -8.65
N ARG A 12 4.72 9.29 -7.85
CA ARG A 12 3.26 9.22 -8.02
C ARG A 12 2.82 9.75 -9.39
N ALA A 13 3.36 10.89 -9.81
CA ALA A 13 3.03 11.48 -11.10
C ALA A 13 3.44 10.59 -12.27
N ARG A 14 4.63 10.00 -12.22
CA ARG A 14 5.12 9.07 -13.24
C ARG A 14 4.28 7.81 -13.33
N LEU A 15 3.93 7.22 -12.19
CA LEU A 15 3.09 6.02 -12.15
C LEU A 15 1.69 6.31 -12.67
N LEU A 16 1.12 7.46 -12.34
CA LEU A 16 -0.19 7.87 -12.88
C LEU A 16 -0.15 8.03 -14.40
N THR A 17 0.88 8.70 -14.92
CA THR A 17 1.06 8.88 -16.37
C THR A 17 1.19 7.53 -17.08
N LEU A 18 1.99 6.62 -16.52
CA LEU A 18 2.16 5.28 -17.07
C LEU A 18 0.84 4.50 -17.06
N TRP A 19 0.09 4.58 -15.96
CA TRP A 19 -1.21 3.91 -15.85
C TRP A 19 -2.21 4.45 -16.87
N LEU A 20 -2.29 5.78 -17.04
CA LEU A 20 -3.19 6.40 -18.01
C LEU A 20 -2.87 5.94 -19.45
N ALA A 21 -1.60 5.94 -19.82
CA ALA A 21 -1.17 5.49 -21.14
C ALA A 21 -1.52 4.03 -21.38
N GLU A 22 -1.29 3.17 -20.39
CA GLU A 22 -1.58 1.74 -20.49
C GLU A 22 -3.09 1.46 -20.52
N TYR A 23 -3.87 2.22 -19.77
CA TYR A 23 -5.33 2.13 -19.78
C TYR A 23 -5.88 2.44 -21.18
N GLU A 24 -5.47 3.57 -21.77
CA GLU A 24 -5.92 3.98 -23.10
C GLU A 24 -5.46 2.99 -24.18
N ARG A 25 -4.25 2.46 -24.04
CA ARG A 25 -3.72 1.46 -24.97
C ARG A 25 -4.58 0.19 -24.99
N ARG A 26 -4.99 -0.28 -23.82
CA ARG A 26 -5.73 -1.54 -23.67
C ARG A 26 -7.22 -1.39 -23.96
N LEU A 27 -7.84 -0.32 -23.45
CA LEU A 27 -9.29 -0.16 -23.50
C LEU A 27 -9.78 0.79 -24.59
N LYS A 28 -8.85 1.48 -25.27
CA LYS A 28 -9.15 2.41 -26.38
C LYS A 28 -10.10 3.54 -25.99
N ARG A 29 -10.10 3.92 -24.70
CA ARG A 29 -10.89 5.01 -24.16
C ARG A 29 -10.21 5.57 -22.92
N PRO A 30 -10.47 6.85 -22.55
CA PRO A 30 -9.93 7.39 -21.30
C PRO A 30 -10.66 6.77 -20.08
N PRO A 31 -10.00 6.66 -18.93
CA PRO A 31 -10.66 6.22 -17.71
C PRO A 31 -11.65 7.27 -17.20
N SER A 32 -12.67 6.83 -16.47
CA SER A 32 -13.62 7.73 -15.81
C SER A 32 -12.92 8.57 -14.74
N ALA A 33 -13.53 9.71 -14.37
CA ALA A 33 -13.02 10.56 -13.30
C ALA A 33 -12.96 9.81 -11.96
N GLU A 34 -13.93 8.96 -11.69
CA GLU A 34 -13.97 8.12 -10.47
C GLU A 34 -12.82 7.11 -10.45
N CYS A 35 -12.54 6.47 -11.57
CA CYS A 35 -11.43 5.55 -11.71
C CYS A 35 -10.09 6.25 -11.47
N GLN A 36 -9.91 7.46 -12.03
CA GLN A 36 -8.70 8.26 -11.84
C GLN A 36 -8.53 8.66 -10.37
N LYS A 37 -9.59 9.07 -9.69
CA LYS A 37 -9.55 9.39 -8.26
C LYS A 37 -9.11 8.20 -7.42
N THR A 38 -9.60 7.03 -7.76
CA THR A 38 -9.21 5.79 -7.08
C THR A 38 -7.73 5.48 -7.26
N VAL A 39 -7.20 5.64 -8.47
CA VAL A 39 -5.77 5.41 -8.72
C VAL A 39 -4.91 6.41 -7.94
N HIS A 40 -5.28 7.68 -7.92
CA HIS A 40 -4.63 8.69 -7.08
C HIS A 40 -4.61 8.27 -5.61
N PHE A 41 -5.75 7.87 -5.10
CA PHE A 41 -5.89 7.43 -3.70
C PHE A 41 -4.99 6.24 -3.38
N VAL A 42 -4.96 5.23 -4.23
CA VAL A 42 -4.09 4.06 -4.05
C VAL A 42 -2.62 4.45 -4.07
N LEU A 43 -2.23 5.33 -5.00
CA LEU A 43 -0.85 5.80 -5.07
C LEU A 43 -0.45 6.58 -3.80
N GLU A 44 -1.33 7.42 -3.28
CA GLU A 44 -1.09 8.15 -2.05
C GLU A 44 -0.94 7.23 -0.83
N ARG A 45 -1.63 6.10 -0.82
CA ARG A 45 -1.56 5.12 0.27
C ARG A 45 -0.35 4.20 0.20
N ASN A 46 0.22 3.99 -0.97
CA ASN A 46 1.27 3.00 -1.18
C ASN A 46 2.63 3.58 -1.59
N ILE A 47 2.66 4.79 -2.18
CA ILE A 47 3.91 5.52 -2.42
C ILE A 47 4.07 6.52 -1.28
N LEU A 48 4.87 6.14 -0.30
CA LEU A 48 4.89 6.79 1.00
C LEU A 48 6.17 7.58 1.24
N ASN A 49 6.01 8.74 1.87
CA ASN A 49 7.10 9.54 2.37
C ASN A 49 7.48 9.06 3.77
N GLY A 50 8.63 8.40 3.90
CA GLY A 50 9.04 7.82 5.15
C GLY A 50 10.49 7.38 5.15
N ASN A 51 10.98 7.06 6.34
CA ASN A 51 12.34 6.57 6.56
C ASN A 51 12.31 5.03 6.67
N ALA A 52 12.94 4.35 5.72
CA ALA A 52 12.99 2.89 5.68
C ALA A 52 13.80 2.28 6.84
N LEU A 53 14.69 3.06 7.45
CA LEU A 53 15.51 2.59 8.58
C LEU A 53 14.74 2.64 9.90
N SER A 54 13.98 3.72 10.14
CA SER A 54 13.20 3.90 11.37
C SER A 54 11.76 3.35 11.25
N MET A 55 11.28 3.10 10.04
CA MET A 55 9.89 2.71 9.73
C MET A 55 8.87 3.76 10.17
N LYS A 56 9.27 5.03 10.17
CA LYS A 56 8.43 6.16 10.58
C LYS A 56 8.20 7.12 9.43
N LYS A 57 7.06 7.81 9.48
CA LYS A 57 6.80 8.93 8.59
C LYS A 57 7.80 10.05 8.87
N VAL A 58 8.11 10.83 7.85
CA VAL A 58 9.02 11.97 7.96
C VAL A 58 8.27 13.27 7.73
N ASP A 59 8.79 14.36 8.30
CA ASP A 59 8.28 15.71 8.09
C ASP A 59 8.87 16.36 6.82
N ALA A 60 8.55 17.63 6.59
CA ALA A 60 9.02 18.38 5.42
C ALA A 60 10.57 18.51 5.36
N SER A 61 11.25 18.36 6.50
CA SER A 61 12.71 18.41 6.61
C SER A 61 13.36 17.02 6.54
N ALA A 62 12.61 16.00 6.15
CA ALA A 62 13.07 14.61 6.10
C ALA A 62 13.52 14.05 7.45
N GLN A 63 12.96 14.58 8.54
CA GLN A 63 13.22 14.11 9.92
C GLN A 63 12.09 13.17 10.37
N ASP A 64 12.46 12.14 11.13
CA ASP A 64 11.49 11.17 11.66
C ASP A 64 10.43 11.85 12.53
N THR A 65 9.17 11.48 12.30
CA THR A 65 8.07 11.80 13.20
C THR A 65 7.85 10.67 14.19
N GLN A 66 6.86 10.82 15.08
CA GLN A 66 6.48 9.73 15.99
C GLN A 66 5.51 8.73 15.35
N GLU A 67 5.01 9.03 14.15
CA GLU A 67 4.03 8.19 13.47
C GLU A 67 4.69 7.04 12.71
N PRO A 68 4.27 5.79 12.97
CA PRO A 68 4.73 4.64 12.18
C PRO A 68 4.17 4.69 10.77
N ILE A 69 4.86 4.06 9.83
CA ILE A 69 4.37 3.92 8.47
C ILE A 69 3.27 2.87 8.43
N LEU A 70 2.15 3.26 7.87
CA LEU A 70 1.01 2.41 7.61
C LEU A 70 0.84 2.30 6.10
N PHE A 71 0.74 1.08 5.57
CA PHE A 71 0.47 0.90 4.16
C PHE A 71 -0.73 -0.02 3.94
N SER A 72 -1.31 0.07 2.76
CA SER A 72 -2.54 -0.63 2.41
C SER A 72 -2.25 -1.82 1.50
N GLU A 73 -2.87 -2.94 1.79
CA GLU A 73 -2.96 -4.10 0.92
C GLU A 73 -4.33 -4.09 0.23
N TRP A 74 -4.32 -4.32 -1.07
CA TRP A 74 -5.53 -4.28 -1.90
C TRP A 74 -5.75 -5.64 -2.53
N SER A 75 -6.96 -6.17 -2.39
CA SER A 75 -7.32 -7.48 -2.93
C SER A 75 -8.62 -7.41 -3.71
N ALA A 76 -8.61 -7.87 -4.96
CA ALA A 76 -9.82 -8.04 -5.73
C ALA A 76 -10.58 -9.26 -5.18
N VAL A 77 -11.84 -9.05 -4.77
CA VAL A 77 -12.66 -10.10 -4.15
C VAL A 77 -13.86 -10.52 -4.98
N GLY A 78 -13.97 -10.01 -6.20
CA GLY A 78 -15.01 -10.37 -7.16
C GLY A 78 -15.67 -9.14 -7.78
N GLY A 79 -15.97 -9.20 -9.08
CA GLY A 79 -16.58 -8.10 -9.82
C GLY A 79 -15.77 -6.81 -9.69
N THR A 80 -16.41 -5.75 -9.20
CA THR A 80 -15.79 -4.43 -9.00
C THR A 80 -15.33 -4.21 -7.54
N LEU A 81 -15.43 -5.22 -6.70
CA LEU A 81 -15.16 -5.08 -5.26
C LEU A 81 -13.68 -5.26 -4.95
N ILE A 82 -13.17 -4.34 -4.15
CA ILE A 82 -11.81 -4.37 -3.62
C ILE A 82 -11.89 -4.40 -2.10
N LYS A 83 -11.12 -5.28 -1.49
CA LYS A 83 -10.92 -5.32 -0.05
C LYS A 83 -9.60 -4.63 0.29
N ARG A 84 -9.62 -3.77 1.32
CA ARG A 84 -8.46 -3.08 1.84
C ARG A 84 -8.15 -3.55 3.25
N ARG A 85 -6.87 -3.80 3.51
CA ARG A 85 -6.34 -4.05 4.85
C ARG A 85 -5.10 -3.20 5.06
N ASP A 86 -5.00 -2.54 6.21
CA ASP A 86 -3.86 -1.70 6.53
C ASP A 86 -2.97 -2.37 7.57
N PHE A 87 -1.67 -2.26 7.37
CA PHE A 87 -0.66 -2.87 8.23
C PHE A 87 0.42 -1.85 8.59
N HIS A 88 0.94 -1.93 9.82
CA HIS A 88 2.19 -1.25 10.15
C HIS A 88 3.35 -1.97 9.48
N GLN A 89 4.18 -1.23 8.76
CA GLN A 89 5.26 -1.82 7.97
C GLN A 89 6.30 -2.54 8.82
N ASP A 90 6.66 -1.99 9.96
CA ASP A 90 7.62 -2.60 10.90
C ASP A 90 7.13 -3.96 11.42
N GLU A 91 5.84 -4.10 11.66
CA GLU A 91 5.24 -5.37 12.11
C GLU A 91 5.31 -6.44 11.01
N LEU A 92 5.04 -6.07 9.77
CA LEU A 92 5.13 -7.00 8.64
C LEU A 92 6.55 -7.52 8.42
N LEU A 93 7.53 -6.63 8.54
CA LEU A 93 8.93 -7.03 8.38
C LEU A 93 9.39 -7.95 9.51
N ARG A 94 8.94 -7.71 10.74
CA ARG A 94 9.18 -8.62 11.87
C ARG A 94 8.57 -9.98 11.65
N ASP A 95 7.35 -10.04 11.15
CA ASP A 95 6.66 -11.29 10.85
C ASP A 95 7.39 -12.07 9.75
N GLN A 96 7.86 -11.40 8.71
CA GLN A 96 8.66 -12.04 7.66
C GLN A 96 9.97 -12.60 8.19
N SER A 97 10.67 -11.85 9.04
CA SER A 97 11.91 -12.30 9.67
C SER A 97 11.70 -13.51 10.57
N ALA A 98 10.64 -13.50 11.38
CA ALA A 98 10.26 -14.61 12.23
C ALA A 98 9.92 -15.86 11.41
N ARG A 99 9.15 -15.69 10.34
CA ARG A 99 8.80 -16.76 9.41
C ARG A 99 10.04 -17.39 8.76
N THR A 100 10.93 -16.56 8.23
CA THR A 100 12.17 -17.02 7.60
C THR A 100 13.04 -17.79 8.59
N SER A 101 13.16 -17.30 9.81
CA SER A 101 13.91 -17.98 10.88
C SER A 101 13.31 -19.34 11.23
N LEU A 102 11.99 -19.43 11.31
CA LEU A 102 11.30 -20.70 11.58
C LEU A 102 11.47 -21.69 10.43
N GLU A 103 11.36 -21.23 9.19
CA GLU A 103 11.55 -22.06 8.00
C GLU A 103 12.99 -22.58 7.89
N GLN A 104 13.97 -21.78 8.31
CA GLN A 104 15.38 -22.17 8.32
C GLN A 104 15.74 -23.11 9.48
N ALA A 105 15.07 -22.96 10.62
CA ALA A 105 15.34 -23.75 11.81
C ALA A 105 14.76 -25.17 11.74
N GLU A 106 13.52 -25.29 11.27
CA GLU A 106 12.81 -26.58 11.16
C GLU A 106 11.76 -26.50 10.05
N GLY A 107 11.95 -27.24 8.96
CA GLY A 107 11.06 -27.22 7.79
C GLY A 107 9.60 -27.61 8.08
N GLU A 108 9.29 -28.15 9.25
CA GLU A 108 7.93 -28.52 9.64
C GLU A 108 7.18 -27.45 10.44
N LEU A 109 7.89 -26.44 10.96
CA LEU A 109 7.27 -25.36 11.75
C LEU A 109 6.52 -24.33 10.92
N SER A 110 6.67 -24.33 9.61
CA SER A 110 5.90 -23.46 8.72
C SER A 110 4.39 -23.63 8.88
N LEU A 111 3.93 -24.79 9.34
CA LEU A 111 2.52 -25.10 9.61
C LEU A 111 1.97 -24.35 10.84
N GLN A 112 2.83 -23.80 11.68
CA GLN A 112 2.44 -23.07 12.89
C GLN A 112 2.48 -21.55 12.74
N TYR A 113 2.92 -21.05 11.57
CA TYR A 113 2.95 -19.61 11.30
C TYR A 113 1.53 -19.07 11.19
N VAL A 114 1.20 -18.12 12.06
CA VAL A 114 -0.07 -17.39 12.01
C VAL A 114 0.25 -15.97 11.52
N PRO A 115 -0.25 -15.57 10.32
CA PRO A 115 -0.05 -14.20 9.84
C PRO A 115 -0.59 -13.19 10.84
N LYS A 116 0.10 -12.05 10.99
CA LYS A 116 -0.34 -10.99 11.86
C LYS A 116 -1.64 -10.38 11.34
N SER A 117 -2.54 -10.04 12.27
CA SER A 117 -3.78 -9.38 11.93
C SER A 117 -3.53 -7.96 11.42
N PRO A 118 -4.31 -7.46 10.45
CA PRO A 118 -4.17 -6.08 10.01
C PRO A 118 -4.50 -5.09 11.13
N THR A 119 -3.86 -3.92 11.12
CA THR A 119 -4.15 -2.83 12.03
C THR A 119 -5.56 -2.28 11.82
N ARG A 120 -5.98 -2.19 10.56
CA ARG A 120 -7.34 -1.83 10.15
C ARG A 120 -7.79 -2.76 9.03
N GLU A 121 -9.07 -3.09 9.04
CA GLU A 121 -9.68 -3.90 8.00
C GLU A 121 -10.96 -3.20 7.53
N PHE A 122 -11.12 -3.07 6.22
CA PHE A 122 -12.27 -2.42 5.61
C PHE A 122 -13.15 -3.48 4.93
N PRO A 123 -14.47 -3.32 4.95
CA PRO A 123 -15.34 -4.22 4.20
C PRO A 123 -15.07 -4.09 2.69
N PRO A 124 -15.38 -5.14 1.89
CA PRO A 124 -15.28 -5.04 0.45
C PRO A 124 -16.09 -3.85 -0.08
N MET A 125 -15.51 -3.11 -1.02
CA MET A 125 -16.08 -1.88 -1.53
C MET A 125 -15.86 -1.78 -3.03
N ASP A 126 -16.80 -1.17 -3.75
CA ASP A 126 -16.61 -0.86 -5.17
C ASP A 126 -15.37 0.00 -5.36
N TYR A 127 -14.51 -0.35 -6.33
CA TYR A 127 -13.24 0.35 -6.55
C TYR A 127 -13.41 1.86 -6.75
N ARG A 128 -14.56 2.29 -7.31
CA ARG A 128 -14.84 3.71 -7.54
C ARG A 128 -15.11 4.51 -6.26
N LYS A 129 -15.37 3.82 -5.17
CA LYS A 129 -15.70 4.42 -3.87
C LYS A 129 -14.59 4.32 -2.84
N LEU A 130 -13.45 3.73 -3.18
CA LEU A 130 -12.33 3.57 -2.25
C LEU A 130 -11.88 4.88 -1.59
N PRO A 131 -11.81 6.03 -2.29
CA PRO A 131 -11.42 7.28 -1.64
C PRO A 131 -12.38 7.75 -0.56
N GLU A 132 -13.63 7.31 -0.58
CA GLU A 132 -14.66 7.71 0.40
C GLU A 132 -14.50 6.99 1.74
N ALA A 133 -13.73 5.90 1.80
CA ALA A 133 -13.58 5.09 3.00
C ALA A 133 -12.87 5.82 4.15
N GLU A 134 -12.20 6.92 3.88
CA GLU A 134 -11.48 7.72 4.89
C GLU A 134 -12.13 9.08 5.17
N SER A 135 -13.26 9.32 4.58
CA SER A 135 -13.99 10.56 4.82
C SER A 135 -14.87 10.48 6.08
#